data_df23b8777abc06c9034fee437d2247db
#
_entry.id   df23b8777abc06c9034fee437d2247db
#
_cell.length_a   1.000
_cell.length_b   1.000
_cell.length_c   1.000
_cell.angle_alpha   90.00
_cell.angle_beta   90.00
_cell.angle_gamma   90.00
#
_symmetry.space_group_name_H-M   'P 1'
#
loop_
_entity.id
_entity.type
_entity.pdbx_description
1 polymer ?
#
loop_
_entity_poly.entity_id
_entity_poly.type
_entity_poly.pdbx_seq_one_letter_code
_entity_poly.pdbx_strand_id
1 'polypeptide(L)'
;MVTLISGEGKLIKGKGPVRTGVTAILPRGKTFDPFYAEWETFNGNGDMTGTHWIDESGFPETPILITNTGNVGIVRDAAWQWMDRNSYCAPFMKEYWYAYPVVAVTYDGLVAFFSP
;
A
#
# COMPACT_ATOMS: atom_id res chain seq x y z
N MET A 1 9.34 0.80 -7.26
CA MET A 1 9.44 1.52 -5.98
C MET A 1 9.45 3.01 -6.25
N VAL A 2 8.62 3.76 -5.57
CA VAL A 2 8.57 5.22 -5.69
C VAL A 2 8.72 5.80 -4.29
N THR A 3 9.76 6.59 -4.08
CA THR A 3 9.93 7.39 -2.87
C THR A 3 9.50 8.81 -3.18
N LEU A 4 8.55 9.32 -2.46
CA LEU A 4 7.91 10.60 -2.77
C LEU A 4 8.49 11.78 -1.99
N ILE A 5 9.11 11.54 -0.85
CA ILE A 5 9.62 12.58 0.03
C ILE A 5 11.01 12.21 0.52
N SER A 6 11.95 13.11 0.31
CA SER A 6 13.31 12.96 0.83
C SER A 6 13.84 14.31 1.27
N GLY A 7 13.85 14.56 2.56
CA GLY A 7 14.50 15.73 3.16
C GLY A 7 16.01 15.58 3.22
N GLU A 8 16.71 16.69 3.26
CA GLU A 8 18.17 16.76 3.38
C GLU A 8 18.62 16.98 4.83
N GLY A 9 19.86 16.63 5.14
CA GLY A 9 20.47 16.84 6.43
C GLY A 9 20.56 15.59 7.31
N LYS A 10 21.07 15.77 8.53
CA LYS A 10 21.22 14.69 9.50
C LYS A 10 19.87 14.30 10.09
N LEU A 11 19.59 13.02 10.08
CA LEU A 11 18.36 12.47 10.64
C LEU A 11 18.40 12.53 12.18
N ILE A 12 17.42 13.19 12.77
CA ILE A 12 17.25 13.29 14.22
C ILE A 12 15.84 12.84 14.58
N LYS A 13 15.74 11.82 15.42
CA LYS A 13 14.45 11.26 15.87
C LYS A 13 13.51 12.34 16.40
N GLY A 14 12.30 12.41 15.84
CA GLY A 14 11.28 13.38 16.22
C GLY A 14 11.49 14.81 15.72
N LYS A 15 12.55 15.06 14.97
CA LYS A 15 12.86 16.39 14.40
C LYS A 15 13.02 16.37 12.87
N GLY A 16 13.21 15.20 12.27
CA GLY A 16 13.39 15.04 10.83
C GLY A 16 14.85 15.12 10.39
N PRO A 17 15.15 15.38 9.13
CA PRO A 17 14.18 15.70 8.07
C PRO A 17 13.26 14.51 7.72
N VAL A 18 12.10 14.80 7.14
CA VAL A 18 11.17 13.75 6.69
C VAL A 18 11.78 13.00 5.51
N ARG A 19 11.90 11.69 5.65
CA ARG A 19 12.39 10.77 4.61
C ARG A 19 11.50 9.54 4.59
N THR A 20 10.31 9.70 4.06
CA THR A 20 9.31 8.65 4.00
C THR A 20 8.70 8.58 2.60
N GLY A 21 7.92 7.58 2.34
CA GLY A 21 7.28 7.40 1.05
C GLY A 21 6.37 6.20 1.03
N VAL A 22 5.96 5.85 -0.17
CA VAL A 22 5.15 4.66 -0.43
C VAL A 22 5.95 3.73 -1.33
N THR A 23 6.11 2.49 -0.90
CA THR A 23 6.62 1.43 -1.76
C THR A 23 5.45 0.71 -2.41
N ALA A 24 5.46 0.64 -3.73
CA ALA A 24 4.46 -0.11 -4.49
C ALA A 24 5.11 -1.32 -5.17
N ILE A 25 4.51 -2.47 -4.98
CA ILE A 25 4.90 -3.73 -5.61
C ILE A 25 3.77 -4.11 -6.56
N LEU A 26 4.10 -4.37 -7.80
CA LEU A 26 3.17 -4.82 -8.83
C LEU A 26 3.52 -6.27 -9.18
N PRO A 27 2.95 -7.27 -8.47
CA PRO A 27 3.35 -8.67 -8.65
C PRO A 27 3.15 -9.21 -10.07
N ARG A 28 2.14 -8.69 -10.76
CA ARG A 28 1.83 -9.03 -12.17
C ARG A 28 2.02 -7.86 -13.12
N GLY A 29 2.86 -6.90 -12.75
CA GLY A 29 3.03 -5.68 -13.54
C GLY A 29 1.78 -4.81 -13.48
N LYS A 30 1.43 -4.19 -14.61
CA LYS A 30 0.26 -3.29 -14.72
C LYS A 30 -0.99 -4.02 -15.22
N THR A 31 -1.17 -5.27 -14.85
CA THR A 31 -2.33 -6.07 -15.24
C THR A 31 -3.12 -6.51 -14.01
N PHE A 32 -4.43 -6.65 -14.18
CA PHE A 32 -5.33 -7.17 -13.14
C PHE A 32 -5.36 -8.70 -13.19
N ASP A 33 -4.20 -9.31 -13.09
CA ASP A 33 -4.05 -10.77 -13.08
C ASP A 33 -3.85 -11.26 -11.64
N PRO A 34 -4.52 -12.33 -11.23
CA PRO A 34 -4.34 -12.88 -9.90
C PRO A 34 -2.96 -13.48 -9.71
N PHE A 35 -2.50 -13.48 -8.48
CA PHE A 35 -1.28 -14.14 -8.05
C PHE A 35 -1.51 -14.83 -6.71
N TYR A 36 -0.76 -15.89 -6.45
CA TYR A 36 -0.84 -16.57 -5.16
C TYR A 36 -0.29 -15.68 -4.05
N ALA A 37 -1.04 -15.55 -2.98
CA ALA A 37 -0.60 -14.83 -1.80
C ALA A 37 -1.15 -15.42 -0.51
N GLU A 38 -0.39 -15.25 0.53
CA GLU A 38 -0.75 -15.52 1.91
C GLU A 38 -0.21 -14.38 2.76
N TRP A 39 -0.79 -14.16 3.91
CA TRP A 39 -0.30 -13.21 4.88
C TRP A 39 -0.22 -13.84 6.26
N GLU A 40 0.65 -13.32 7.09
CA GLU A 40 0.83 -13.79 8.46
C GLU A 40 1.02 -12.62 9.41
N THR A 41 0.48 -12.73 10.61
CA THR A 41 0.71 -11.77 11.67
C THR A 41 2.06 -12.03 12.34
N PHE A 42 3.02 -11.16 12.10
CA PHE A 42 4.27 -11.16 12.84
C PHE A 42 4.05 -10.72 14.30
N ASN A 43 3.29 -9.64 14.49
CA ASN A 43 2.72 -9.20 15.77
C ASN A 43 1.52 -8.30 15.49
N GLY A 44 0.72 -8.01 16.51
CA GLY A 44 -0.49 -7.19 16.38
C GLY A 44 -0.26 -5.68 16.30
N ASN A 45 0.98 -5.22 16.27
CA ASN A 45 1.32 -3.80 16.20
C ASN A 45 1.49 -3.34 14.75
N GLY A 46 0.41 -3.37 14.01
CA GLY A 46 0.42 -2.99 12.59
C GLY A 46 -0.98 -2.97 12.01
N ASP A 47 -1.04 -2.67 10.74
CA ASP A 47 -2.27 -2.66 9.97
C ASP A 47 -2.01 -3.21 8.57
N MET A 48 -2.98 -3.92 8.00
CA MET A 48 -2.93 -4.41 6.65
C MET A 48 -4.33 -4.50 6.08
N THR A 49 -4.56 -3.88 4.93
CA THR A 49 -5.83 -3.96 4.21
C THR A 49 -5.85 -5.13 3.23
N GLY A 50 -7.04 -5.58 2.85
CA GLY A 50 -7.20 -6.61 1.83
C GLY A 50 -6.99 -8.06 2.31
N THR A 51 -6.70 -8.28 3.59
CA THR A 51 -6.42 -9.61 4.14
C THR A 51 -7.61 -10.55 4.09
N HIS A 52 -8.83 -10.06 4.27
CA HIS A 52 -10.04 -10.88 4.18
C HIS A 52 -10.20 -11.52 2.80
N TRP A 53 -9.89 -10.77 1.74
CA TRP A 53 -9.94 -11.29 0.39
C TRP A 53 -8.82 -12.29 0.10
N ILE A 54 -7.62 -12.06 0.63
CA ILE A 54 -6.54 -13.04 0.55
C ILE A 54 -6.93 -14.35 1.24
N ASP A 55 -7.52 -14.27 2.42
CA ASP A 55 -7.99 -15.46 3.15
C ASP A 55 -9.07 -16.23 2.38
N GLU A 56 -10.01 -15.50 1.78
CA GLU A 56 -11.11 -16.11 1.04
C GLU A 56 -10.66 -16.69 -0.29
N SER A 57 -9.91 -15.95 -1.08
CA SER A 57 -9.57 -16.32 -2.45
C SER A 57 -8.22 -17.00 -2.60
N GLY A 58 -7.22 -16.62 -1.79
CA GLY A 58 -5.82 -16.96 -2.02
C GLY A 58 -5.19 -16.27 -3.24
N PHE A 59 -5.94 -15.42 -3.94
CA PHE A 59 -5.57 -14.84 -5.23
C PHE A 59 -5.87 -13.34 -5.31
N PRO A 60 -5.12 -12.49 -4.61
CA PRO A 60 -5.28 -11.06 -4.82
C PRO A 60 -4.83 -10.65 -6.24
N GLU A 61 -5.38 -9.56 -6.71
CA GLU A 61 -5.13 -9.02 -8.05
C GLU A 61 -4.56 -7.60 -8.02
N THR A 62 -4.43 -7.02 -6.85
CA THR A 62 -4.09 -5.61 -6.65
C THR A 62 -2.59 -5.39 -6.45
N PRO A 63 -2.12 -4.16 -6.59
CA PRO A 63 -0.82 -3.77 -6.06
C PRO A 63 -0.73 -4.04 -4.55
N ILE A 64 0.49 -4.27 -4.08
CA ILE A 64 0.83 -4.31 -2.66
C ILE A 64 1.61 -3.04 -2.35
N LEU A 65 1.13 -2.28 -1.38
CA LEU A 65 1.73 -1.01 -1.00
C LEU A 65 2.18 -1.06 0.46
N ILE A 66 3.27 -0.38 0.74
CA ILE A 66 3.83 -0.28 2.09
C ILE A 66 4.02 1.20 2.42
N THR A 67 3.49 1.62 3.54
CA THR A 67 3.55 3.00 4.02
C THR A 67 3.64 3.04 5.54
N ASN A 68 3.56 4.21 6.13
CA ASN A 68 3.47 4.35 7.58
C ASN A 68 2.03 4.17 8.09
N THR A 69 1.89 3.94 9.37
CA THR A 69 0.60 3.63 10.01
C THR A 69 -0.45 4.71 9.80
N GLY A 70 -0.07 5.98 9.84
CA GLY A 70 -1.02 7.10 9.69
C GLY A 70 -1.57 7.27 8.28
N ASN A 71 -0.95 6.67 7.28
CA ASN A 71 -1.28 6.89 5.87
C ASN A 71 -1.91 5.68 5.18
N VAL A 72 -2.21 4.61 5.88
CA VAL A 72 -2.82 3.40 5.30
C VAL A 72 -4.10 3.73 4.53
N GLY A 73 -4.99 4.50 5.14
CA GLY A 73 -6.28 4.84 4.53
C GLY A 73 -6.13 5.63 3.24
N ILE A 74 -5.33 6.69 3.24
CA ILE A 74 -5.14 7.54 2.06
C ILE A 74 -4.37 6.81 0.94
N VAL A 75 -3.42 5.97 1.29
CA VAL A 75 -2.68 5.16 0.30
C VAL A 75 -3.60 4.11 -0.32
N ARG A 76 -4.47 3.50 0.46
CA ARG A 76 -5.48 2.57 -0.06
C ARG A 76 -6.41 3.26 -1.05
N ASP A 77 -6.93 4.42 -0.69
CA ASP A 77 -7.81 5.20 -1.57
C ASP A 77 -7.09 5.63 -2.85
N ALA A 78 -5.87 6.12 -2.72
CA ALA A 78 -5.04 6.50 -3.86
C ALA A 78 -4.74 5.31 -4.78
N ALA A 79 -4.48 4.13 -4.23
CA ALA A 79 -4.26 2.91 -5.00
C ALA A 79 -5.52 2.54 -5.81
N TRP A 80 -6.69 2.60 -5.18
CA TRP A 80 -7.96 2.35 -5.83
C TRP A 80 -8.21 3.33 -6.98
N GLN A 81 -8.00 4.63 -6.76
CA GLN A 81 -8.14 5.66 -7.77
C GLN A 81 -7.14 5.47 -8.94
N TRP A 82 -5.90 5.07 -8.62
CA TRP A 82 -4.91 4.78 -9.67
C TRP A 82 -5.34 3.58 -10.52
N MET A 83 -5.84 2.53 -9.90
CA MET A 83 -6.36 1.35 -10.59
C MET A 83 -7.52 1.73 -11.51
N ASP A 84 -8.45 2.53 -11.02
CA ASP A 84 -9.60 3.01 -11.78
C ASP A 84 -9.18 3.83 -13.00
N ARG A 85 -8.33 4.84 -12.81
CA ARG A 85 -7.84 5.72 -13.88
C ARG A 85 -7.03 4.99 -14.95
N ASN A 86 -6.37 3.90 -14.60
CA ASN A 86 -5.54 3.12 -15.51
C ASN A 86 -6.25 1.88 -16.05
N SER A 87 -7.54 1.76 -15.84
CA SER A 87 -8.33 0.59 -16.24
C SER A 87 -7.73 -0.73 -15.73
N TYR A 88 -7.18 -0.68 -14.52
CA TYR A 88 -6.57 -1.81 -13.84
C TYR A 88 -7.67 -2.68 -13.23
N CYS A 89 -8.47 -3.29 -14.07
CA CYS A 89 -9.59 -4.13 -13.68
C CYS A 89 -9.78 -5.26 -14.69
N ALA A 90 -10.50 -6.29 -14.29
CA ALA A 90 -10.88 -7.34 -15.21
C ALA A 90 -11.80 -6.79 -16.32
N PRO A 91 -11.64 -7.21 -17.57
CA PRO A 91 -12.40 -6.68 -18.71
C PRO A 91 -13.91 -6.73 -18.53
N PHE A 92 -14.43 -7.71 -17.79
CA PHE A 92 -15.87 -7.88 -17.53
C PHE A 92 -16.39 -7.00 -16.36
N MET A 93 -15.52 -6.28 -15.66
CA MET A 93 -15.85 -5.46 -14.50
C MET A 93 -15.89 -3.96 -14.81
N LYS A 94 -15.94 -3.56 -16.06
CA LYS A 94 -15.82 -2.15 -16.47
C LYS A 94 -16.85 -1.22 -15.86
N GLU A 95 -18.05 -1.69 -15.59
CA GLU A 95 -19.13 -0.85 -15.03
C GLU A 95 -19.26 -0.96 -13.52
N TYR A 96 -18.94 -2.11 -12.96
CA TYR A 96 -19.08 -2.41 -11.54
C TYR A 96 -17.88 -3.17 -11.01
N TRP A 97 -16.72 -2.58 -11.11
CA TRP A 97 -15.54 -3.24 -10.59
C TRP A 97 -15.28 -2.90 -9.12
N TYR A 98 -14.68 -3.82 -8.45
CA TYR A 98 -14.23 -3.64 -7.07
C TYR A 98 -12.83 -4.26 -6.93
N ALA A 99 -12.11 -3.78 -5.96
CA ALA A 99 -10.80 -4.30 -5.63
C ALA A 99 -10.49 -4.07 -4.15
N TYR A 100 -9.60 -4.89 -3.64
CA TYR A 100 -9.14 -4.81 -2.25
C TYR A 100 -7.63 -4.59 -2.23
N PRO A 101 -7.16 -3.35 -2.48
CA PRO A 101 -5.73 -3.06 -2.45
C PRO A 101 -5.11 -3.45 -1.12
N VAL A 102 -3.95 -4.09 -1.19
CA VAL A 102 -3.19 -4.47 -0.01
C VAL A 102 -2.28 -3.32 0.37
N VAL A 103 -2.50 -2.73 1.53
CA VAL A 103 -1.65 -1.69 2.09
C VAL A 103 -1.20 -2.13 3.47
N ALA A 104 0.08 -2.29 3.64
CA ALA A 104 0.70 -2.68 4.89
C ALA A 104 1.54 -1.55 5.47
N VAL A 105 1.90 -1.67 6.74
CA VAL A 105 2.64 -0.64 7.45
C VAL A 105 4.10 -1.03 7.67
N THR A 106 4.94 0.01 7.74
CA THR A 106 6.30 -0.09 8.23
C THR A 106 6.54 0.97 9.30
N TYR A 107 7.46 0.70 10.21
CA TYR A 107 7.85 1.67 11.22
C TYR A 107 8.80 2.71 10.60
N ASP A 108 8.37 3.95 10.59
CA ASP A 108 9.14 5.08 10.08
C ASP A 108 9.29 6.23 11.09
N GLY A 109 9.09 5.96 12.37
CA GLY A 109 9.17 6.96 13.44
C GLY A 109 10.52 7.69 13.59
N LEU A 110 11.54 7.26 12.85
CA LEU A 110 12.82 7.97 12.73
C LEU A 110 12.83 8.97 11.58
N VAL A 111 11.96 8.79 10.59
CA VAL A 111 12.04 9.49 9.28
C VAL A 111 10.75 10.21 8.90
N ALA A 112 9.68 10.01 9.65
CA ALA A 112 8.40 10.69 9.43
C ALA A 112 8.00 11.56 10.63
N PHE A 113 7.35 12.66 10.33
CA PHE A 113 6.66 13.48 11.31
C PHE A 113 5.17 13.29 11.18
N PHE A 114 4.53 13.04 12.31
CA PHE A 114 3.12 13.32 12.44
C PHE A 114 3.02 14.71 13.08
N SER A 115 2.67 15.70 12.27
CA SER A 115 2.27 16.98 12.83
C SER A 115 0.95 16.78 13.57
N PRO A 116 0.83 17.25 14.81
CA PRO A 116 -0.44 17.18 15.51
C PRO A 116 -1.52 18.02 14.81
#